data_e0ad47c593d545ba6a98213fbc69bc8a
#
_entry.id   e0ad47c593d545ba6a98213fbc69bc8a
#
_cell.length_a   1.000
_cell.length_b   1.000
_cell.length_c   1.000
_cell.angle_alpha   90.00
_cell.angle_beta   90.00
_cell.angle_gamma   90.00
#
_symmetry.space_group_name_H-M   'P 1'
#
loop_
_entity.id
_entity.type
_entity.pdbx_description
1 polymer ?
#
loop_
_entity_poly.entity_id
_entity_poly.type
_entity_poly.pdbx_seq_one_letter_code
_entity_poly.pdbx_strand_id
1 'polypeptide(L)'
;GMMSIDGVASHDSRRDLTQIFREGEMTELLRMRDETIVDYMHQIDELAFSIAGEVNRLHATGTGLNSAVDMMKSTFGLRHQAMNEPLPFIRDGIFQLHLVDRDNEILETYEVEIQAGADTLPDIVSRINLTVNDPQMLNASLEEDGSMILQSGDNRRFIFGEDQTGVTQVLG
;
A
#
# COMPACT_ATOMS: atom_id res chain seq x y z
N GLY A 1 77.67 -6.40 -36.02
CA GLY A 1 76.70 -6.66 -35.01
C GLY A 1 75.34 -6.05 -35.38
N MET A 2 74.46 -6.90 -35.83
CA MET A 2 73.06 -6.53 -36.13
C MET A 2 72.22 -6.77 -34.91
N MET A 3 71.57 -5.77 -34.37
CA MET A 3 70.55 -5.89 -33.34
C MET A 3 69.17 -5.93 -34.02
N SER A 4 68.51 -7.06 -33.89
CA SER A 4 67.12 -7.27 -34.24
C SER A 4 66.29 -6.76 -33.09
N ILE A 5 65.38 -5.81 -33.33
CA ILE A 5 64.31 -5.41 -32.39
C ILE A 5 63.03 -6.03 -32.95
N ASP A 6 62.71 -7.22 -32.50
CA ASP A 6 61.42 -7.81 -32.80
C ASP A 6 60.37 -7.35 -31.80
N GLY A 7 59.29 -6.87 -32.38
CA GLY A 7 58.17 -6.31 -31.68
C GLY A 7 57.35 -7.36 -30.90
N VAL A 8 57.27 -7.08 -29.65
CA VAL A 8 56.28 -7.72 -28.79
C VAL A 8 55.51 -6.60 -28.05
N ALA A 9 54.55 -6.01 -28.75
CA ALA A 9 53.70 -5.02 -28.09
C ALA A 9 52.29 -4.88 -28.71
N SER A 10 51.79 -5.85 -29.50
CA SER A 10 50.48 -5.65 -30.14
C SER A 10 49.39 -6.68 -29.75
N HIS A 11 49.71 -7.65 -28.90
CA HIS A 11 48.76 -8.72 -28.61
C HIS A 11 48.07 -8.55 -27.23
N ASP A 12 48.62 -7.77 -26.32
CA ASP A 12 48.10 -7.60 -24.96
C ASP A 12 47.00 -6.50 -24.90
N SER A 13 47.17 -5.44 -25.67
CA SER A 13 46.22 -4.32 -25.67
C SER A 13 44.82 -4.64 -26.20
N ARG A 14 44.71 -5.63 -27.14
CA ARG A 14 43.43 -6.03 -27.68
C ARG A 14 42.63 -6.95 -26.77
N ARG A 15 43.32 -7.72 -25.94
CA ARG A 15 42.66 -8.55 -24.91
C ARG A 15 42.11 -7.72 -23.81
N ASP A 16 42.88 -6.72 -23.35
CA ASP A 16 42.41 -5.79 -22.32
C ASP A 16 41.17 -5.00 -22.72
N LEU A 17 41.14 -4.45 -23.93
CA LEU A 17 39.98 -3.71 -24.42
C LEU A 17 38.72 -4.60 -24.55
N THR A 18 38.85 -5.81 -25.01
CA THR A 18 37.72 -6.76 -25.14
C THR A 18 37.20 -7.18 -23.77
N GLN A 19 38.10 -7.32 -22.80
CA GLN A 19 37.72 -7.64 -21.42
C GLN A 19 37.02 -6.46 -20.74
N ILE A 20 37.53 -5.25 -20.91
CA ILE A 20 36.92 -4.02 -20.40
C ILE A 20 35.51 -3.80 -21.00
N PHE A 21 35.34 -4.06 -22.29
CA PHE A 21 34.02 -3.97 -22.92
C PHE A 21 33.04 -5.03 -22.41
N ARG A 22 33.48 -6.25 -22.19
CA ARG A 22 32.64 -7.31 -21.59
C ARG A 22 32.30 -7.03 -20.14
N GLU A 23 33.23 -6.51 -19.37
CA GLU A 23 32.98 -6.11 -17.98
C GLU A 23 32.00 -4.93 -17.93
N GLY A 24 32.12 -3.94 -18.85
CA GLY A 24 31.16 -2.85 -18.98
C GLY A 24 29.76 -3.29 -19.36
N GLU A 25 29.64 -4.19 -20.35
CA GLU A 25 28.35 -4.77 -20.76
C GLU A 25 27.71 -5.61 -19.62
N MET A 26 28.51 -6.42 -18.94
CA MET A 26 28.03 -7.20 -17.79
C MET A 26 27.57 -6.31 -16.64
N THR A 27 28.31 -5.24 -16.37
CA THR A 27 27.96 -4.28 -15.32
C THR A 27 26.66 -3.56 -15.65
N GLU A 28 26.48 -3.17 -16.92
CA GLU A 28 25.25 -2.50 -17.37
C GLU A 28 24.04 -3.44 -17.35
N LEU A 29 24.22 -4.71 -17.74
CA LEU A 29 23.18 -5.74 -17.64
C LEU A 29 22.78 -6.02 -16.18
N LEU A 30 23.75 -6.07 -15.27
CA LEU A 30 23.47 -6.23 -13.85
C LEU A 30 22.74 -5.01 -13.29
N ARG A 31 23.15 -3.80 -13.67
CA ARG A 31 22.45 -2.58 -13.27
C ARG A 31 21.04 -2.53 -13.83
N MET A 32 20.83 -2.92 -15.08
CA MET A 32 19.50 -3.04 -15.66
C MET A 32 18.62 -4.03 -14.88
N ARG A 33 19.17 -5.16 -14.48
CA ARG A 33 18.44 -6.16 -13.67
C ARG A 33 18.11 -5.63 -12.27
N ASP A 34 19.08 -5.02 -11.62
CA ASP A 34 18.98 -4.73 -10.18
C ASP A 34 18.34 -3.36 -9.89
N GLU A 35 18.35 -2.44 -10.85
CA GLU A 35 17.76 -1.10 -10.70
C GLU A 35 16.55 -0.91 -11.62
N THR A 36 16.76 -1.00 -12.93
CA THR A 36 15.72 -0.64 -13.91
C THR A 36 14.52 -1.58 -13.88
N ILE A 37 14.75 -2.90 -13.76
CA ILE A 37 13.64 -3.87 -13.69
C ILE A 37 12.90 -3.74 -12.39
N VAL A 38 13.60 -3.51 -11.28
CA VAL A 38 12.97 -3.27 -9.98
C VAL A 38 12.12 -2.00 -9.99
N ASP A 39 12.62 -0.91 -10.59
CA ASP A 39 11.85 0.32 -10.75
C ASP A 39 10.59 0.11 -11.61
N TYR A 40 10.69 -0.65 -12.69
CA TYR A 40 9.51 -1.00 -13.50
C TYR A 40 8.52 -1.87 -12.73
N MET A 41 8.98 -2.82 -11.92
CA MET A 41 8.11 -3.62 -11.07
C MET A 41 7.35 -2.75 -10.08
N HIS A 42 8.03 -1.81 -9.43
CA HIS A 42 7.37 -0.84 -8.53
C HIS A 42 6.32 0.01 -9.25
N GLN A 43 6.62 0.51 -10.46
CA GLN A 43 5.66 1.29 -11.24
C GLN A 43 4.44 0.46 -11.67
N ILE A 44 4.65 -0.82 -12.00
CA ILE A 44 3.55 -1.74 -12.33
C ILE A 44 2.72 -2.04 -11.09
N ASP A 45 3.34 -2.23 -9.94
CA ASP A 45 2.64 -2.44 -8.67
C ASP A 45 1.82 -1.20 -8.27
N GLU A 46 2.37 0.01 -8.42
CA GLU A 46 1.66 1.26 -8.22
C GLU A 46 0.45 1.41 -9.16
N LEU A 47 0.63 1.06 -10.44
CA LEU A 47 -0.46 1.09 -11.43
C LEU A 47 -1.54 0.08 -11.08
N ALA A 48 -1.16 -1.16 -10.78
CA ALA A 48 -2.09 -2.22 -10.41
C ALA A 48 -2.90 -1.83 -9.17
N PHE A 49 -2.23 -1.25 -8.18
CA PHE A 49 -2.88 -0.76 -6.97
C PHE A 49 -3.83 0.41 -7.25
N SER A 50 -3.41 1.37 -8.08
CA SER A 50 -4.26 2.49 -8.49
C SER A 50 -5.53 2.01 -9.20
N ILE A 51 -5.40 1.02 -10.09
CA ILE A 51 -6.55 0.40 -10.77
C ILE A 51 -7.44 -0.32 -9.77
N ALA A 52 -6.87 -1.10 -8.86
CA ALA A 52 -7.63 -1.81 -7.84
C ALA A 52 -8.38 -0.82 -6.93
N GLY A 53 -7.73 0.27 -6.50
CA GLY A 53 -8.35 1.33 -5.72
C GLY A 53 -9.51 2.00 -6.45
N GLU A 54 -9.37 2.29 -7.75
CA GLU A 54 -10.44 2.90 -8.53
C GLU A 54 -11.60 1.92 -8.77
N VAL A 55 -11.31 0.65 -8.99
CA VAL A 55 -12.33 -0.40 -9.09
C VAL A 55 -13.08 -0.54 -7.77
N ASN A 56 -12.37 -0.58 -6.65
CA ASN A 56 -12.98 -0.65 -5.32
C ASN A 56 -13.83 0.59 -5.03
N ARG A 57 -13.36 1.79 -5.42
CA ARG A 57 -14.15 3.02 -5.33
C ARG A 57 -15.45 2.93 -6.12
N LEU A 58 -15.40 2.41 -7.34
CA LEU A 58 -16.59 2.21 -8.17
C LEU A 58 -17.53 1.18 -7.57
N HIS A 59 -17.02 0.11 -7.01
CA HIS A 59 -17.83 -0.88 -6.29
C HIS A 59 -18.45 -0.30 -5.02
N ALA A 60 -17.69 0.48 -4.27
CA ALA A 60 -18.15 1.17 -3.07
C ALA A 60 -19.27 2.17 -3.35
N THR A 61 -19.16 2.92 -4.46
CA THR A 61 -20.23 3.87 -4.89
C THR A 61 -21.39 3.15 -5.54
N GLY A 62 -21.21 1.91 -6.02
CA GLY A 62 -22.22 1.17 -6.79
C GLY A 62 -23.25 0.41 -5.96
N THR A 63 -22.92 -0.22 -4.85
CA THR A 63 -23.88 -1.06 -4.09
C THR A 63 -23.46 -1.46 -2.67
N GLY A 64 -22.25 -1.21 -2.19
CA GLY A 64 -21.73 -1.91 -1.00
C GLY A 64 -21.54 -1.04 0.25
N LEU A 65 -20.83 0.06 0.13
CA LEU A 65 -20.42 0.87 1.29
C LEU A 65 -21.53 1.83 1.78
N ASN A 66 -22.57 2.05 0.98
CA ASN A 66 -23.75 2.79 1.41
C ASN A 66 -24.80 1.91 2.14
N SER A 67 -24.56 0.61 2.25
CA SER A 67 -25.38 -0.26 3.06
C SER A 67 -24.80 -0.37 4.45
N ALA A 68 -25.60 -0.06 5.44
CA ALA A 68 -25.22 -0.20 6.83
C ALA A 68 -24.92 -1.67 7.15
N VAL A 69 -23.73 -1.91 7.71
CA VAL A 69 -23.26 -3.24 8.10
C VAL A 69 -22.96 -3.27 9.59
N ASP A 70 -23.10 -4.43 10.19
CA ASP A 70 -22.76 -4.68 11.59
C ASP A 70 -21.29 -5.13 11.75
N MET A 71 -20.74 -5.74 10.71
CA MET A 71 -19.33 -6.14 10.67
C MET A 71 -18.78 -6.03 9.26
N MET A 72 -17.55 -5.57 9.16
CA MET A 72 -16.77 -5.54 7.94
C MET A 72 -15.37 -6.07 8.21
N LYS A 73 -14.89 -6.91 7.33
CA LYS A 73 -13.49 -7.34 7.29
C LYS A 73 -12.86 -6.80 6.03
N SER A 74 -11.70 -6.15 6.16
CA SER A 74 -10.97 -5.68 4.99
C SER A 74 -10.59 -6.86 4.09
N THR A 75 -10.85 -6.72 2.80
CA THR A 75 -10.48 -7.74 1.79
C THR A 75 -9.02 -7.66 1.43
N PHE A 76 -8.42 -6.49 1.60
CA PHE A 76 -7.00 -6.29 1.37
C PHE A 76 -6.22 -6.71 2.62
N GLY A 77 -5.86 -8.00 2.66
CA GLY A 77 -4.89 -8.46 3.64
C GLY A 77 -3.53 -7.90 3.25
N LEU A 78 -2.94 -7.09 4.14
CA LEU A 78 -1.57 -6.60 4.03
C LEU A 78 -0.56 -7.76 4.17
N ARG A 79 -0.83 -8.90 3.52
CA ARG A 79 -0.03 -10.14 3.63
C ARG A 79 1.43 -9.96 3.25
N HIS A 80 1.78 -8.86 2.58
CA HIS A 80 3.13 -8.58 2.10
C HIS A 80 3.70 -7.27 2.61
N GLN A 81 2.94 -6.50 3.38
CA GLN A 81 3.41 -5.27 3.97
C GLN A 81 3.66 -5.50 5.45
N ALA A 82 4.83 -5.12 5.92
CA ALA A 82 5.09 -5.14 7.35
C ALA A 82 4.02 -4.30 8.06
N MET A 83 3.36 -4.86 9.07
CA MET A 83 2.34 -4.15 9.86
C MET A 83 2.86 -2.83 10.46
N ASN A 84 4.17 -2.63 10.44
CA ASN A 84 4.85 -1.45 10.98
C ASN A 84 5.24 -0.44 9.90
N GLU A 85 4.84 -0.65 8.65
CA GLU A 85 5.07 0.32 7.59
C GLU A 85 3.82 1.19 7.39
N PRO A 86 3.99 2.49 7.07
CA PRO A 86 2.87 3.34 6.73
C PRO A 86 2.04 2.76 5.59
N LEU A 87 0.73 2.92 5.67
CA LEU A 87 -0.16 2.48 4.59
C LEU A 87 0.16 3.24 3.30
N PRO A 88 0.36 2.53 2.18
CA PRO A 88 0.59 3.17 0.91
C PRO A 88 -0.72 3.78 0.37
N PHE A 89 -0.57 4.80 -0.48
CA PHE A 89 -1.65 5.39 -1.28
C PHE A 89 -2.76 6.09 -0.48
N ILE A 90 -2.56 6.29 0.82
CA ILE A 90 -3.42 7.16 1.62
C ILE A 90 -2.90 8.61 1.57
N ARG A 91 -3.77 9.55 1.92
CA ARG A 91 -3.50 10.99 2.01
C ARG A 91 -3.80 11.49 3.39
N ASP A 92 -3.20 12.63 3.73
CA ASP A 92 -3.61 13.37 4.93
C ASP A 92 -5.06 13.83 4.78
N GLY A 93 -5.82 13.70 5.84
CA GLY A 93 -7.22 14.09 5.83
C GLY A 93 -8.04 13.37 6.89
N ILE A 94 -9.34 13.39 6.66
CA ILE A 94 -10.32 12.80 7.57
C ILE A 94 -11.17 11.81 6.78
N PHE A 95 -11.49 10.67 7.38
CA PHE A 95 -12.58 9.84 6.91
C PHE A 95 -13.65 9.74 8.00
N GLN A 96 -14.89 9.63 7.55
CA GLN A 96 -16.05 9.60 8.44
C GLN A 96 -16.62 8.20 8.58
N LEU A 97 -17.00 7.87 9.82
CA LEU A 97 -17.78 6.69 10.16
C LEU A 97 -19.11 7.15 10.78
N HIS A 98 -20.22 6.78 10.18
CA HIS A 98 -21.55 7.03 10.72
C HIS A 98 -22.07 5.78 11.41
N LEU A 99 -22.36 5.89 12.67
CA LEU A 99 -23.09 4.87 13.39
C LEU A 99 -24.59 5.09 13.13
N VAL A 100 -25.28 4.04 12.72
CA VAL A 100 -26.70 4.12 12.37
C VAL A 100 -27.52 3.08 13.13
N ASP A 101 -28.79 3.37 13.29
CA ASP A 101 -29.76 2.44 13.84
C ASP A 101 -30.28 1.45 12.79
N ARG A 102 -31.33 0.70 13.14
CA ARG A 102 -31.95 -0.29 12.23
C ARG A 102 -32.68 0.35 11.04
N ASP A 103 -33.11 1.59 11.20
CA ASP A 103 -33.81 2.35 10.17
C ASP A 103 -32.88 3.18 9.30
N ASN A 104 -31.55 3.00 9.47
CA ASN A 104 -30.47 3.75 8.82
C ASN A 104 -30.45 5.24 9.20
N GLU A 105 -31.01 5.61 10.33
CA GLU A 105 -30.86 6.96 10.85
C GLU A 105 -29.49 7.10 11.52
N ILE A 106 -28.78 8.20 11.21
CA ILE A 106 -27.45 8.46 11.77
C ILE A 106 -27.62 8.82 13.25
N LEU A 107 -27.05 8.00 14.11
CA LEU A 107 -27.01 8.24 15.56
C LEU A 107 -25.82 9.12 15.92
N GLU A 108 -24.63 8.78 15.37
CA GLU A 108 -23.39 9.48 15.64
C GLU A 108 -22.49 9.48 14.39
N THR A 109 -21.64 10.49 14.29
CA THR A 109 -20.60 10.61 13.25
C THR A 109 -19.25 10.75 13.93
N TYR A 110 -18.34 9.88 13.57
CA TYR A 110 -16.96 9.88 14.02
C TYR A 110 -16.04 10.32 12.89
N GLU A 111 -15.18 11.29 13.17
CA GLU A 111 -14.18 11.81 12.26
C GLU A 111 -12.81 11.28 12.65
N VAL A 112 -12.22 10.46 11.81
CA VAL A 112 -10.92 9.86 12.05
C VAL A 112 -9.88 10.57 11.20
N GLU A 113 -8.94 11.25 11.85
CA GLU A 113 -7.84 11.93 11.19
C GLU A 113 -6.73 10.95 10.84
N ILE A 114 -6.19 11.05 9.63
CA ILE A 114 -5.13 10.21 9.09
C ILE A 114 -3.93 11.05 8.68
N GLN A 115 -2.74 10.57 9.01
CA GLN A 115 -1.46 11.15 8.62
C GLN A 115 -0.74 10.20 7.66
N ALA A 116 -0.78 10.52 6.37
CA ALA A 116 -0.11 9.75 5.33
C ALA A 116 1.41 9.71 5.56
N GLY A 117 2.02 8.57 5.26
CA GLY A 117 3.45 8.37 5.46
C GLY A 117 3.90 8.18 6.92
N ALA A 118 2.98 8.32 7.88
CA ALA A 118 3.24 8.08 9.30
C ALA A 118 2.34 6.97 9.86
N ASP A 119 1.05 6.98 9.54
CA ASP A 119 0.10 6.04 10.11
C ASP A 119 0.24 4.65 9.49
N THR A 120 0.52 3.69 10.35
CA THR A 120 0.44 2.26 10.06
C THR A 120 -0.99 1.76 10.24
N LEU A 121 -1.29 0.54 9.79
CA LEU A 121 -2.61 -0.05 10.01
C LEU A 121 -2.97 -0.17 11.52
N PRO A 122 -2.06 -0.59 12.42
CA PRO A 122 -2.30 -0.53 13.85
C PRO A 122 -2.61 0.87 14.38
N ASP A 123 -1.97 1.92 13.83
CA ASP A 123 -2.25 3.30 14.24
C ASP A 123 -3.66 3.71 13.85
N ILE A 124 -4.10 3.36 12.63
CA ILE A 124 -5.47 3.64 12.17
C ILE A 124 -6.50 2.93 13.05
N VAL A 125 -6.29 1.66 13.35
CA VAL A 125 -7.15 0.90 14.28
C VAL A 125 -7.22 1.58 15.64
N SER A 126 -6.07 2.01 16.16
CA SER A 126 -5.99 2.71 17.45
C SER A 126 -6.74 4.05 17.42
N ARG A 127 -6.59 4.82 16.33
CA ARG A 127 -7.30 6.09 16.14
C ARG A 127 -8.82 5.91 16.06
N ILE A 128 -9.29 4.91 15.32
CA ILE A 128 -10.72 4.58 15.28
C ILE A 128 -11.23 4.33 16.69
N ASN A 129 -10.58 3.44 17.44
CA ASN A 129 -10.99 3.08 18.78
C ASN A 129 -10.92 4.25 19.77
N LEU A 130 -9.91 5.13 19.63
CA LEU A 130 -9.80 6.34 20.45
C LEU A 130 -10.89 7.37 20.12
N THR A 131 -11.22 7.52 18.85
CA THR A 131 -12.25 8.46 18.38
C THR A 131 -13.64 8.03 18.81
N VAL A 132 -13.94 6.74 18.67
CA VAL A 132 -15.22 6.17 19.13
C VAL A 132 -15.30 6.14 20.64
N ASN A 133 -14.20 5.83 21.32
CA ASN A 133 -14.05 5.79 22.78
C ASN A 133 -15.08 4.90 23.51
N ASP A 134 -15.80 4.06 22.79
CA ASP A 134 -16.72 3.06 23.33
C ASP A 134 -16.72 1.81 22.46
N PRO A 135 -15.99 0.76 22.87
CA PRO A 135 -15.88 -0.49 22.09
C PRO A 135 -17.20 -1.27 21.97
N GLN A 136 -18.24 -0.91 22.73
CA GLN A 136 -19.58 -1.48 22.56
C GLN A 136 -20.36 -0.79 21.43
N MET A 137 -19.97 0.40 21.04
CA MET A 137 -20.56 1.11 19.91
C MET A 137 -19.97 0.65 18.60
N LEU A 138 -18.65 0.77 18.47
CA LEU A 138 -17.88 0.34 17.32
C LEU A 138 -16.46 -0.02 17.78
N ASN A 139 -15.97 -1.16 17.33
CA ASN A 139 -14.63 -1.62 17.65
C ASN A 139 -13.86 -1.97 16.37
N ALA A 140 -12.64 -1.48 16.29
CA ALA A 140 -11.69 -1.87 15.27
C ALA A 140 -10.67 -2.82 15.86
N SER A 141 -10.33 -3.90 15.15
CA SER A 141 -9.31 -4.86 15.55
C SER A 141 -8.52 -5.35 14.34
N LEU A 142 -7.35 -5.93 14.61
CA LEU A 142 -6.50 -6.56 13.60
C LEU A 142 -6.50 -8.07 13.82
N GLU A 143 -6.57 -8.82 12.74
CA GLU A 143 -6.38 -10.25 12.75
C GLU A 143 -4.92 -10.65 12.47
N GLU A 144 -4.60 -11.91 12.75
CA GLU A 144 -3.25 -12.46 12.50
C GLU A 144 -2.86 -12.45 11.01
N ASP A 145 -3.85 -12.44 10.10
CA ASP A 145 -3.64 -12.37 8.67
C ASP A 145 -3.39 -10.94 8.15
N GLY A 146 -3.36 -9.95 9.05
CA GLY A 146 -3.16 -8.54 8.73
C GLY A 146 -4.42 -7.84 8.23
N SER A 147 -5.58 -8.48 8.27
CA SER A 147 -6.85 -7.82 7.94
C SER A 147 -7.38 -7.02 9.13
N MET A 148 -8.02 -5.89 8.84
CA MET A 148 -8.75 -5.11 9.82
C MET A 148 -10.19 -5.56 9.88
N ILE A 149 -10.72 -5.71 11.09
CA ILE A 149 -12.14 -5.92 11.35
C ILE A 149 -12.70 -4.68 12.01
N LEU A 150 -13.80 -4.20 11.48
CA LEU A 150 -14.68 -3.22 12.10
C LEU A 150 -15.98 -3.92 12.50
N GLN A 151 -16.38 -3.78 13.75
CA GLN A 151 -17.59 -4.40 14.28
C GLN A 151 -18.36 -3.41 15.14
N SER A 152 -19.63 -3.20 14.83
CA SER A 152 -20.55 -2.47 15.69
C SER A 152 -21.18 -3.40 16.73
N GLY A 153 -21.43 -2.85 17.91
CA GLY A 153 -22.13 -3.56 18.97
C GLY A 153 -23.62 -3.29 19.00
N ASP A 154 -24.31 -4.05 19.85
CA ASP A 154 -25.68 -3.83 20.31
C ASP A 154 -26.69 -3.34 19.26
N ASN A 155 -26.88 -4.15 18.21
CA ASN A 155 -27.99 -3.89 17.27
C ASN A 155 -27.86 -2.61 16.45
N ARG A 156 -26.64 -2.09 16.35
CA ARG A 156 -26.26 -0.95 15.54
C ARG A 156 -25.50 -1.40 14.29
N ARG A 157 -25.45 -0.52 13.35
CA ARG A 157 -24.69 -0.70 12.09
C ARG A 157 -23.85 0.53 11.85
N PHE A 158 -22.89 0.42 10.96
CA PHE A 158 -22.10 1.57 10.54
C PHE A 158 -22.08 1.71 9.03
N ILE A 159 -21.85 2.92 8.58
CA ILE A 159 -21.69 3.29 7.17
C ILE A 159 -20.44 4.15 7.09
N PHE A 160 -19.62 3.96 6.05
CA PHE A 160 -18.57 4.92 5.74
C PHE A 160 -19.17 6.18 5.13
N GLY A 161 -18.79 7.32 5.67
CA GLY A 161 -19.13 8.62 5.14
C GLY A 161 -18.11 9.13 4.12
N GLU A 162 -17.88 10.44 4.13
CA GLU A 162 -16.86 11.06 3.28
C GLU A 162 -15.46 10.55 3.65
N ASP A 163 -14.68 10.17 2.65
CA ASP A 163 -13.30 9.75 2.80
C ASP A 163 -12.38 10.60 1.93
N GLN A 164 -11.65 11.51 2.55
CA GLN A 164 -10.63 12.34 1.91
C GLN A 164 -9.27 11.64 1.85
N THR A 165 -9.12 10.56 2.62
CA THR A 165 -7.84 9.90 2.85
C THR A 165 -7.56 8.74 1.90
N GLY A 166 -8.60 8.11 1.38
CA GLY A 166 -8.51 6.89 0.59
C GLY A 166 -8.33 5.62 1.43
N VAL A 167 -8.41 5.71 2.76
CA VAL A 167 -8.28 4.53 3.66
C VAL A 167 -9.35 3.49 3.35
N THR A 168 -10.59 3.89 3.13
CA THR A 168 -11.68 2.96 2.81
C THR A 168 -11.46 2.23 1.50
N GLN A 169 -10.80 2.86 0.53
CA GLN A 169 -10.44 2.26 -0.75
C GLN A 169 -9.30 1.25 -0.61
N VAL A 170 -8.33 1.53 0.28
CA VAL A 170 -7.21 0.64 0.56
C VAL A 170 -7.67 -0.59 1.34
N LEU A 171 -8.62 -0.41 2.24
CA LEU A 171 -9.13 -1.52 3.06
C LEU A 171 -10.16 -2.40 2.32
N GLY A 172 -10.76 -1.91 1.24
CA GLY A 172 -11.64 -2.66 0.32
C GLY A 172 -12.98 -2.98 0.86
#